data_460672aad9b4365253b2f86a3ee208a6
#
_entry.id   460672aad9b4365253b2f86a3ee208a6
#
_cell.length_a   1.000
_cell.length_b   1.000
_cell.length_c   1.000
_cell.angle_alpha   90.00
_cell.angle_beta   90.00
_cell.angle_gamma   90.00
#
_symmetry.space_group_name_H-M   'P 1'
#
loop_
_entity.id
_entity.type
_entity.pdbx_description
1 polymer ?
#
loop_
_entity_poly.entity_id
_entity_poly.type
_entity_poly.pdbx_seq_one_letter_code
_entity_poly.pdbx_strand_id
1 'polypeptide(L)'
;DATVAPPVVYFDYIIIGGGTAGCPLAATLSQNATVLVLERGGSPYRDFNITNVGNFGSTISDTSPHSASQIFISEDGVYNTRARVLGGGSAINAGFYSHAEPEFVRDAGWDEDLVRRSYDWVESKVAFEPQVKQWQSAVRDALVEIGVLPYNGFTYNHVDGTKIGGTIFDDQGHRHTAADLLEYANPLTVKVYLHATVSRILFTRRQWPKPRAYGVVFEDALGIRKRAFLRPNPQNEVILTAGALGSPQLMMLSGIGPALHLKSHGIHVVLDQPNVGQGMADNPMNLLYVPSPVPVEISLIQVVGIPSNQNTYIETASGLSFAYSWAQGFARDYVTFFNQSGKPSSLTAETMARAIDTVHAYAANTSLKGGVILEKVRGPLSSGDLKLRSRSPRDNPAVTFNYFKDPQDLRGCVEGMRSIINLINAPSFARLRYAHLPVQALVDLMLNLPVNLRPRHVSSSISLEQFCIDTVMTIWHYHGGCQVGKVVDQDYRVVGVDGLRVIDGSTFLKSPGTNPQATVMMLGRYMGTRILQGRPPVNWRRLQGRFPASWRRRPWLSHIPRKNMQGGEKIKP
;
A
#
# COMPACT_ATOMS: atom_id res chain seq x y z
N ASP A 1 -14.88 -6.09 16.83
CA ASP A 1 -14.96 -4.64 17.04
C ASP A 1 -14.29 -4.25 18.35
N ALA A 2 -13.61 -3.10 18.40
CA ALA A 2 -12.92 -2.62 19.59
C ALA A 2 -13.88 -2.18 20.71
N THR A 3 -15.15 -1.93 20.43
CA THR A 3 -16.17 -1.58 21.42
C THR A 3 -16.35 -2.67 22.50
N VAL A 4 -16.18 -3.94 22.12
CA VAL A 4 -16.27 -5.07 23.06
C VAL A 4 -14.94 -5.40 23.77
N ALA A 5 -13.87 -4.65 23.48
CA ALA A 5 -12.59 -4.85 24.14
C ALA A 5 -12.66 -4.40 25.61
N PRO A 6 -12.03 -5.15 26.55
CA PRO A 6 -11.87 -4.69 27.91
C PRO A 6 -11.11 -3.35 27.98
N PRO A 7 -11.30 -2.54 29.04
CA PRO A 7 -10.58 -1.28 29.21
C PRO A 7 -9.05 -1.44 29.24
N VAL A 8 -8.57 -2.60 29.69
CA VAL A 8 -7.15 -2.96 29.76
C VAL A 8 -6.96 -4.41 29.33
N VAL A 9 -5.96 -4.64 28.48
CA VAL A 9 -5.57 -5.98 27.99
C VAL A 9 -4.05 -6.15 28.01
N TYR A 10 -3.57 -7.40 28.02
CA TYR A 10 -2.14 -7.74 28.12
C TYR A 10 -1.76 -8.80 27.08
N PHE A 11 -0.73 -8.54 26.28
CA PHE A 11 -0.23 -9.43 25.24
C PHE A 11 1.30 -9.48 25.21
N ASP A 12 1.86 -10.47 24.55
CA ASP A 12 3.31 -10.54 24.31
C ASP A 12 3.73 -9.58 23.20
N TYR A 13 2.92 -9.48 22.14
CA TYR A 13 3.12 -8.53 21.05
C TYR A 13 1.86 -7.69 20.83
N ILE A 14 2.07 -6.39 20.60
CA ILE A 14 1.02 -5.46 20.21
C ILE A 14 1.39 -4.91 18.83
N ILE A 15 0.65 -5.31 17.80
CA ILE A 15 0.82 -4.90 16.41
C ILE A 15 -0.13 -3.76 16.12
N ILE A 16 0.39 -2.62 15.68
CA ILE A 16 -0.37 -1.42 15.38
C ILE A 16 -0.53 -1.30 13.86
N GLY A 17 -1.70 -1.63 13.36
CA GLY A 17 -2.07 -1.72 11.95
C GLY A 17 -2.18 -3.17 11.46
N GLY A 18 -3.39 -3.63 11.20
CA GLY A 18 -3.69 -4.91 10.56
C GLY A 18 -3.60 -4.81 9.03
N GLY A 19 -2.51 -4.21 8.52
CA GLY A 19 -2.30 -3.98 7.11
C GLY A 19 -1.51 -5.10 6.42
N THR A 20 -0.94 -4.73 5.26
CA THR A 20 -0.22 -5.64 4.36
C THR A 20 0.94 -6.38 5.03
N ALA A 21 1.68 -5.74 5.95
CA ALA A 21 2.72 -6.39 6.76
C ALA A 21 2.17 -6.96 8.08
N GLY A 22 1.21 -6.27 8.70
CA GLY A 22 0.72 -6.60 10.05
C GLY A 22 -0.01 -7.93 10.12
N CYS A 23 -0.81 -8.29 9.11
CA CYS A 23 -1.54 -9.55 9.07
C CYS A 23 -0.61 -10.78 9.00
N PRO A 24 0.35 -10.90 8.05
CA PRO A 24 1.27 -12.02 8.01
C PRO A 24 2.21 -12.06 9.23
N LEU A 25 2.61 -10.90 9.76
CA LEU A 25 3.38 -10.82 10.99
C LEU A 25 2.59 -11.39 12.19
N ALA A 26 1.33 -11.00 12.35
CA ALA A 26 0.46 -11.49 13.41
C ALA A 26 0.21 -13.00 13.30
N ALA A 27 -0.07 -13.48 12.09
CA ALA A 27 -0.25 -14.92 11.83
C ALA A 27 0.98 -15.72 12.22
N THR A 28 2.17 -15.20 11.90
CA THR A 28 3.45 -15.85 12.22
C THR A 28 3.73 -15.83 13.72
N LEU A 29 3.67 -14.69 14.37
CA LEU A 29 3.98 -14.54 15.79
C LEU A 29 3.00 -15.31 16.68
N SER A 30 1.73 -15.44 16.26
CA SER A 30 0.70 -16.17 17.01
C SER A 30 1.00 -17.65 17.19
N GLN A 31 1.95 -18.23 16.44
CA GLN A 31 2.36 -19.64 16.60
C GLN A 31 3.06 -19.89 17.94
N ASN A 32 3.74 -18.87 18.51
CA ASN A 32 4.54 -19.03 19.73
C ASN A 32 4.39 -17.87 20.72
N ALA A 33 3.40 -16.98 20.54
CA ALA A 33 3.16 -15.84 21.42
C ALA A 33 1.70 -15.40 21.39
N THR A 34 1.26 -14.66 22.42
CA THR A 34 -0.02 -13.97 22.36
C THR A 34 0.12 -12.64 21.64
N VAL A 35 -0.72 -12.41 20.64
CA VAL A 35 -0.64 -11.27 19.73
C VAL A 35 -1.94 -10.49 19.72
N LEU A 36 -1.85 -9.18 19.88
CA LEU A 36 -2.93 -8.24 19.67
C LEU A 36 -2.68 -7.45 18.40
N VAL A 37 -3.64 -7.43 17.48
CA VAL A 37 -3.66 -6.53 16.33
C VAL A 37 -4.70 -5.43 16.58
N LEU A 38 -4.29 -4.17 16.43
CA LEU A 38 -5.16 -2.99 16.52
C LEU A 38 -5.26 -2.36 15.14
N GLU A 39 -6.43 -2.51 14.48
CA GLU A 39 -6.71 -1.93 13.16
C GLU A 39 -7.76 -0.83 13.28
N ARG A 40 -7.46 0.36 12.72
CA ARG A 40 -8.37 1.52 12.78
C ARG A 40 -9.59 1.40 11.88
N GLY A 41 -9.51 0.57 10.84
CA GLY A 41 -10.58 0.33 9.88
C GLY A 41 -11.44 -0.90 10.20
N GLY A 42 -12.36 -1.18 9.27
CA GLY A 42 -13.27 -2.32 9.34
C GLY A 42 -12.72 -3.58 8.71
N SER A 43 -13.63 -4.54 8.47
CA SER A 43 -13.33 -5.80 7.77
C SER A 43 -13.51 -5.64 6.25
N PRO A 44 -12.65 -6.19 5.40
CA PRO A 44 -12.82 -6.16 3.96
C PRO A 44 -13.92 -7.09 3.45
N TYR A 45 -14.25 -8.16 4.18
CA TYR A 45 -15.07 -9.29 3.71
C TYR A 45 -16.56 -8.99 3.52
N ARG A 46 -17.05 -7.89 4.07
CA ARG A 46 -18.48 -7.51 3.97
C ARG A 46 -18.71 -6.36 3.01
N ASP A 47 -17.67 -5.88 2.38
CA ASP A 47 -17.72 -4.77 1.43
C ASP A 47 -17.50 -5.28 0.01
N PHE A 48 -18.57 -5.34 -0.78
CA PHE A 48 -18.54 -5.77 -2.17
C PHE A 48 -17.62 -4.88 -3.03
N ASN A 49 -17.49 -3.60 -2.70
CA ASN A 49 -16.60 -2.70 -3.42
C ASN A 49 -15.13 -3.10 -3.25
N ILE A 50 -14.76 -3.61 -2.08
CA ILE A 50 -13.41 -4.12 -1.82
C ILE A 50 -13.18 -5.46 -2.50
N THR A 51 -14.16 -6.37 -2.40
CA THR A 51 -13.96 -7.78 -2.77
C THR A 51 -14.05 -8.05 -4.26
N ASN A 52 -14.54 -7.10 -5.07
CA ASN A 52 -14.74 -7.31 -6.51
C ASN A 52 -13.78 -6.46 -7.35
N VAL A 53 -13.12 -7.07 -8.34
CA VAL A 53 -12.16 -6.43 -9.26
C VAL A 53 -12.76 -5.24 -10.01
N GLY A 54 -14.04 -5.33 -10.39
CA GLY A 54 -14.75 -4.28 -11.14
C GLY A 54 -14.99 -2.99 -10.34
N ASN A 55 -14.86 -3.04 -9.01
CA ASN A 55 -15.16 -1.92 -8.12
C ASN A 55 -13.90 -1.19 -7.59
N PHE A 56 -12.72 -1.49 -8.14
CA PHE A 56 -11.47 -0.85 -7.73
C PHE A 56 -11.57 0.69 -7.74
N GLY A 57 -12.06 1.27 -8.84
CA GLY A 57 -12.21 2.72 -8.95
C GLY A 57 -13.16 3.31 -7.90
N SER A 58 -14.29 2.65 -7.64
CA SER A 58 -15.25 3.07 -6.60
C SER A 58 -14.65 3.00 -5.20
N THR A 59 -13.86 1.95 -4.93
CA THR A 59 -13.19 1.76 -3.62
C THR A 59 -12.19 2.87 -3.32
N ILE A 60 -11.33 3.25 -4.27
CA ILE A 60 -10.31 4.27 -4.04
C ILE A 60 -10.85 5.70 -4.04
N SER A 61 -12.01 5.94 -4.65
CA SER A 61 -12.68 7.25 -4.73
C SER A 61 -13.79 7.45 -3.69
N ASP A 62 -14.03 6.49 -2.80
CA ASP A 62 -15.04 6.63 -1.75
C ASP A 62 -14.53 7.55 -0.63
N THR A 63 -15.21 8.72 -0.47
CA THR A 63 -14.91 9.73 0.55
C THR A 63 -15.80 9.63 1.79
N SER A 64 -16.65 8.62 1.87
CA SER A 64 -17.55 8.44 3.01
C SER A 64 -16.77 8.31 4.34
N PRO A 65 -17.36 8.73 5.48
CA PRO A 65 -16.70 8.63 6.78
C PRO A 65 -16.26 7.23 7.18
N HIS A 66 -16.94 6.20 6.63
CA HIS A 66 -16.68 4.78 6.90
C HIS A 66 -15.89 4.09 5.79
N SER A 67 -15.47 4.83 4.76
CA SER A 67 -14.71 4.30 3.63
C SER A 67 -13.48 3.51 4.08
N ALA A 68 -13.19 2.43 3.35
CA ALA A 68 -11.91 1.70 3.45
C ALA A 68 -10.71 2.54 2.97
N SER A 69 -10.99 3.61 2.23
CA SER A 69 -10.02 4.56 1.67
C SER A 69 -10.08 5.89 2.39
N GLN A 70 -8.94 6.45 2.74
CA GLN A 70 -8.84 7.81 3.28
C GLN A 70 -8.03 8.67 2.33
N ILE A 71 -8.72 9.56 1.63
CA ILE A 71 -8.11 10.46 0.64
C ILE A 71 -7.34 11.57 1.34
N PHE A 72 -6.22 11.98 0.75
CA PHE A 72 -5.47 13.16 1.11
C PHE A 72 -4.79 13.77 -0.12
N ILE A 73 -4.38 15.02 -0.01
CA ILE A 73 -3.59 15.71 -1.04
C ILE A 73 -2.20 15.93 -0.47
N SER A 74 -1.15 15.52 -1.20
CA SER A 74 0.23 15.84 -0.83
C SER A 74 0.49 17.34 -1.01
N GLU A 75 1.53 17.84 -0.35
CA GLU A 75 1.96 19.25 -0.52
C GLU A 75 2.43 19.53 -1.96
N ASP A 76 2.72 18.48 -2.73
CA ASP A 76 3.01 18.54 -4.16
C ASP A 76 1.76 18.78 -5.04
N GLY A 77 0.57 18.83 -4.46
CA GLY A 77 -0.70 18.98 -5.17
C GLY A 77 -1.20 17.70 -5.85
N VAL A 78 -0.74 16.52 -5.43
CA VAL A 78 -1.14 15.22 -5.99
C VAL A 78 -2.16 14.54 -5.09
N TYR A 79 -3.26 14.06 -5.69
CA TYR A 79 -4.27 13.27 -5.00
C TYR A 79 -3.72 11.92 -4.58
N ASN A 80 -3.98 11.54 -3.36
CA ASN A 80 -3.50 10.32 -2.75
C ASN A 80 -4.59 9.64 -1.92
N THR A 81 -4.41 8.35 -1.66
CA THR A 81 -5.33 7.55 -0.85
C THR A 81 -4.52 6.61 0.03
N ARG A 82 -4.89 6.49 1.30
CA ARG A 82 -4.34 5.48 2.22
C ARG A 82 -5.43 4.57 2.76
N ALA A 83 -5.10 3.31 3.01
CA ALA A 83 -6.04 2.32 3.51
C ALA A 83 -6.47 2.57 4.96
N ARG A 84 -7.73 2.25 5.25
CA ARG A 84 -8.35 2.23 6.57
C ARG A 84 -9.23 0.98 6.67
N VAL A 85 -8.60 -0.19 6.60
CA VAL A 85 -9.27 -1.50 6.55
C VAL A 85 -8.27 -2.60 6.90
N LEU A 86 -8.76 -3.70 7.46
CA LEU A 86 -7.95 -4.91 7.67
C LEU A 86 -7.44 -5.44 6.33
N GLY A 87 -6.16 -5.81 6.25
CA GLY A 87 -5.47 -6.11 5.00
C GLY A 87 -4.73 -4.91 4.41
N GLY A 88 -5.04 -3.68 4.89
CA GLY A 88 -4.37 -2.45 4.48
C GLY A 88 -4.43 -2.19 2.99
N GLY A 89 -3.31 -1.73 2.39
CA GLY A 89 -3.23 -1.40 0.96
C GLY A 89 -3.64 -2.53 0.02
N SER A 90 -3.45 -3.80 0.40
CA SER A 90 -3.86 -4.95 -0.42
C SER A 90 -5.39 -5.06 -0.59
N ALA A 91 -6.16 -4.43 0.31
CA ALA A 91 -7.62 -4.40 0.21
C ALA A 91 -8.16 -3.35 -0.77
N ILE A 92 -7.35 -2.34 -1.15
CA ILE A 92 -7.82 -1.22 -1.98
C ILE A 92 -6.98 -0.97 -3.24
N ASN A 93 -5.92 -1.75 -3.49
CA ASN A 93 -5.00 -1.58 -4.62
C ASN A 93 -5.47 -2.28 -5.91
N ALA A 94 -4.69 -2.13 -6.99
CA ALA A 94 -4.94 -2.78 -8.28
C ALA A 94 -4.56 -4.28 -8.33
N GLY A 95 -4.07 -4.86 -7.25
CA GLY A 95 -3.90 -6.29 -7.07
C GLY A 95 -2.68 -6.94 -7.72
N PHE A 96 -1.86 -6.23 -8.48
CA PHE A 96 -0.69 -6.80 -9.13
C PHE A 96 0.33 -7.35 -8.14
N TYR A 97 0.82 -8.57 -8.39
CA TYR A 97 1.72 -9.28 -7.51
C TYR A 97 3.04 -9.62 -8.22
N SER A 98 4.15 -9.12 -7.69
CA SER A 98 5.50 -9.38 -8.20
C SER A 98 6.50 -9.29 -7.05
N HIS A 99 7.54 -10.14 -7.08
CA HIS A 99 8.65 -10.10 -6.12
C HIS A 99 9.43 -8.80 -6.19
N ALA A 100 10.24 -8.55 -5.16
CA ALA A 100 11.25 -7.50 -5.20
C ALA A 100 12.32 -7.78 -6.27
N GLU A 101 12.98 -6.73 -6.72
CA GLU A 101 14.23 -6.85 -7.46
C GLU A 101 15.25 -7.65 -6.64
N PRO A 102 16.00 -8.58 -7.24
CA PRO A 102 17.04 -9.34 -6.51
C PRO A 102 18.06 -8.44 -5.81
N GLU A 103 18.40 -7.30 -6.44
CA GLU A 103 19.30 -6.31 -5.83
C GLU A 103 18.71 -5.69 -4.56
N PHE A 104 17.40 -5.42 -4.53
CA PHE A 104 16.73 -4.93 -3.33
C PHE A 104 16.89 -5.89 -2.14
N VAL A 105 16.76 -7.20 -2.38
CA VAL A 105 16.91 -8.24 -1.35
C VAL A 105 18.36 -8.26 -0.82
N ARG A 106 19.34 -8.18 -1.72
CA ARG A 106 20.77 -8.12 -1.34
C ARG A 106 21.11 -6.86 -0.57
N ASP A 107 20.67 -5.68 -1.03
CA ASP A 107 20.89 -4.39 -0.38
C ASP A 107 20.27 -4.33 1.02
N ALA A 108 19.10 -4.98 1.20
CA ALA A 108 18.45 -5.10 2.49
C ALA A 108 19.17 -6.06 3.45
N GLY A 109 20.13 -6.84 2.97
CA GLY A 109 20.85 -7.87 3.74
C GLY A 109 19.94 -9.00 4.24
N TRP A 110 18.89 -9.32 3.51
CA TRP A 110 17.94 -10.36 3.88
C TRP A 110 18.49 -11.75 3.50
N ASP A 111 18.18 -12.74 4.34
CA ASP A 111 18.41 -14.15 4.04
C ASP A 111 17.54 -14.58 2.85
N GLU A 112 18.17 -14.89 1.72
CA GLU A 112 17.47 -15.16 0.46
C GLU A 112 16.60 -16.43 0.55
N ASP A 113 17.03 -17.45 1.28
CA ASP A 113 16.23 -18.66 1.48
C ASP A 113 15.00 -18.39 2.34
N LEU A 114 15.13 -17.58 3.38
CA LEU A 114 14.01 -17.20 4.21
C LEU A 114 13.05 -16.26 3.44
N VAL A 115 13.58 -15.38 2.60
CA VAL A 115 12.78 -14.53 1.69
C VAL A 115 11.96 -15.42 0.76
N ARG A 116 12.58 -16.37 0.07
CA ARG A 116 11.90 -17.31 -0.84
C ARG A 116 10.77 -18.07 -0.12
N ARG A 117 11.08 -18.72 1.01
CA ARG A 117 10.06 -19.43 1.81
C ARG A 117 8.96 -18.51 2.33
N SER A 118 9.25 -17.24 2.55
CA SER A 118 8.25 -16.27 2.99
C SER A 118 7.34 -15.84 1.86
N TYR A 119 7.85 -15.70 0.63
CA TYR A 119 7.02 -15.51 -0.56
C TYR A 119 6.15 -16.74 -0.83
N ASP A 120 6.70 -17.95 -0.87
CA ASP A 120 5.94 -19.20 -1.07
C ASP A 120 4.76 -19.32 -0.08
N TRP A 121 4.98 -18.93 1.18
CA TRP A 121 3.96 -18.97 2.21
C TRP A 121 2.83 -17.94 1.97
N VAL A 122 3.15 -16.76 1.46
CA VAL A 122 2.16 -15.73 1.11
C VAL A 122 1.40 -16.14 -0.15
N GLU A 123 2.11 -16.57 -1.18
CA GLU A 123 1.60 -16.91 -2.51
C GLU A 123 0.59 -18.04 -2.48
N SER A 124 0.86 -19.07 -1.67
CA SER A 124 -0.06 -20.20 -1.51
C SER A 124 -1.46 -19.81 -1.03
N LYS A 125 -1.68 -18.56 -0.59
CA LYS A 125 -2.98 -18.07 -0.10
C LYS A 125 -3.58 -16.94 -0.93
N VAL A 126 -2.76 -16.00 -1.40
CA VAL A 126 -3.28 -14.72 -1.93
C VAL A 126 -2.85 -14.41 -3.36
N ALA A 127 -2.02 -15.23 -3.99
CA ALA A 127 -1.51 -14.94 -5.33
C ALA A 127 -1.96 -15.96 -6.37
N PHE A 128 -2.33 -15.47 -7.54
CA PHE A 128 -2.88 -16.26 -8.65
C PHE A 128 -2.22 -15.85 -9.96
N GLU A 129 -2.18 -16.78 -10.93
CA GLU A 129 -1.90 -16.47 -12.33
C GLU A 129 -3.14 -15.82 -12.95
N PRO A 130 -3.06 -14.61 -13.54
CA PRO A 130 -4.21 -13.96 -14.13
C PRO A 130 -4.58 -14.54 -15.50
N GLN A 131 -5.86 -14.52 -15.84
CA GLN A 131 -6.32 -14.78 -17.20
C GLN A 131 -6.12 -13.54 -18.07
N VAL A 132 -5.08 -13.54 -18.90
CA VAL A 132 -4.75 -12.45 -19.83
C VAL A 132 -5.72 -12.45 -21.00
N LYS A 133 -6.57 -11.40 -21.09
CA LYS A 133 -7.59 -11.25 -22.13
C LYS A 133 -7.14 -10.25 -23.21
N GLN A 134 -8.09 -9.74 -23.98
CA GLN A 134 -7.86 -9.01 -25.22
C GLN A 134 -6.99 -7.77 -25.05
N TRP A 135 -7.31 -6.90 -24.08
CA TRP A 135 -6.56 -5.65 -23.86
C TRP A 135 -5.15 -5.93 -23.39
N GLN A 136 -5.02 -6.73 -22.34
CA GLN A 136 -3.72 -7.08 -21.77
C GLN A 136 -2.83 -7.83 -22.77
N SER A 137 -3.42 -8.72 -23.61
CA SER A 137 -2.68 -9.43 -24.67
C SER A 137 -2.15 -8.48 -25.73
N ALA A 138 -2.97 -7.52 -26.17
CA ALA A 138 -2.53 -6.54 -27.16
C ALA A 138 -1.41 -5.65 -26.64
N VAL A 139 -1.47 -5.25 -25.35
CA VAL A 139 -0.39 -4.49 -24.72
C VAL A 139 0.89 -5.34 -24.58
N ARG A 140 0.77 -6.62 -24.21
CA ARG A 140 1.92 -7.55 -24.18
C ARG A 140 2.60 -7.62 -25.54
N ASP A 141 1.82 -7.85 -26.59
CA ASP A 141 2.35 -8.02 -27.93
C ASP A 141 2.97 -6.73 -28.46
N ALA A 142 2.34 -5.58 -28.16
CA ALA A 142 2.87 -4.27 -28.51
C ALA A 142 4.16 -3.94 -27.75
N LEU A 143 4.30 -4.30 -26.47
CA LEU A 143 5.54 -4.15 -25.71
C LEU A 143 6.68 -4.94 -26.35
N VAL A 144 6.41 -6.17 -26.79
CA VAL A 144 7.39 -6.99 -27.53
C VAL A 144 7.75 -6.36 -28.87
N GLU A 145 6.76 -5.87 -29.62
CA GLU A 145 6.99 -5.18 -30.92
C GLU A 145 7.86 -3.93 -30.79
N ILE A 146 7.71 -3.15 -29.73
CA ILE A 146 8.52 -1.96 -29.50
C ILE A 146 9.86 -2.24 -28.82
N GLY A 147 10.22 -3.53 -28.64
CA GLY A 147 11.54 -3.96 -28.19
C GLY A 147 11.71 -4.10 -26.67
N VAL A 148 10.63 -4.17 -25.89
CA VAL A 148 10.71 -4.49 -24.46
C VAL A 148 10.87 -6.01 -24.29
N LEU A 149 12.09 -6.47 -24.49
CA LEU A 149 12.49 -7.88 -24.60
C LEU A 149 13.37 -8.31 -23.40
N PRO A 150 13.41 -9.65 -23.09
CA PRO A 150 12.65 -10.74 -23.69
C PRO A 150 11.19 -10.78 -23.22
N TYR A 151 10.34 -11.60 -23.87
CA TYR A 151 9.07 -12.00 -23.29
C TYR A 151 9.27 -13.21 -22.37
N ASN A 152 8.95 -13.03 -21.09
CA ASN A 152 9.25 -13.98 -20.02
C ASN A 152 8.07 -14.90 -19.64
N GLY A 153 6.91 -14.77 -20.30
CA GLY A 153 5.71 -15.50 -19.90
C GLY A 153 5.20 -15.05 -18.52
N PHE A 154 4.54 -15.99 -17.82
CA PHE A 154 4.08 -15.78 -16.45
C PHE A 154 5.22 -16.02 -15.45
N THR A 155 5.42 -15.07 -14.53
CA THR A 155 6.34 -15.23 -13.40
C THR A 155 6.06 -14.18 -12.32
N TYR A 156 6.21 -14.57 -11.05
CA TYR A 156 6.24 -13.62 -9.93
C TYR A 156 7.57 -12.87 -9.85
N ASN A 157 8.66 -13.40 -10.40
CA ASN A 157 9.99 -12.78 -10.30
C ASN A 157 10.02 -11.42 -11.00
N HIS A 158 10.79 -10.49 -10.43
CA HIS A 158 11.13 -9.24 -11.09
C HIS A 158 12.23 -9.51 -12.12
N VAL A 159 11.89 -9.39 -13.39
CA VAL A 159 12.80 -9.67 -14.52
C VAL A 159 12.61 -8.62 -15.60
N ASP A 160 13.71 -8.21 -16.23
CA ASP A 160 13.69 -7.28 -17.35
C ASP A 160 12.93 -7.87 -18.55
N GLY A 161 12.33 -7.03 -19.37
CA GLY A 161 11.54 -7.39 -20.53
C GLY A 161 10.03 -7.29 -20.29
N THR A 162 9.25 -7.99 -21.11
CA THR A 162 7.79 -8.08 -20.98
C THR A 162 7.41 -9.35 -20.23
N LYS A 163 6.55 -9.24 -19.22
CA LYS A 163 6.07 -10.40 -18.46
C LYS A 163 4.60 -10.29 -18.12
N ILE A 164 4.00 -11.42 -17.81
CA ILE A 164 2.75 -11.54 -17.06
C ILE A 164 3.13 -11.72 -15.60
N GLY A 165 2.66 -10.84 -14.72
CA GLY A 165 2.84 -10.98 -13.27
C GLY A 165 1.66 -11.66 -12.61
N GLY A 166 1.73 -11.88 -11.31
CA GLY A 166 0.63 -12.40 -10.52
C GLY A 166 -0.45 -11.34 -10.22
N THR A 167 -1.56 -11.83 -9.68
CA THR A 167 -2.66 -11.01 -9.18
C THR A 167 -3.14 -11.55 -7.84
N ILE A 168 -3.78 -10.68 -7.03
CA ILE A 168 -4.49 -11.12 -5.82
C ILE A 168 -6.00 -11.28 -6.06
N PHE A 169 -6.43 -11.32 -7.32
CA PHE A 169 -7.80 -11.66 -7.70
C PHE A 169 -7.85 -13.08 -8.24
N ASP A 170 -8.80 -13.87 -7.76
CA ASP A 170 -9.06 -15.20 -8.28
C ASP A 170 -9.75 -15.18 -9.66
N ASP A 171 -10.00 -16.35 -10.24
CA ASP A 171 -10.65 -16.51 -11.56
C ASP A 171 -12.06 -15.92 -11.63
N GLN A 172 -12.70 -15.71 -10.48
CA GLN A 172 -14.02 -15.11 -10.38
C GLN A 172 -13.97 -13.59 -10.17
N GLY A 173 -12.75 -13.03 -10.06
CA GLY A 173 -12.50 -11.62 -9.80
C GLY A 173 -12.70 -11.23 -8.33
N HIS A 174 -12.68 -12.20 -7.40
CA HIS A 174 -12.69 -11.92 -5.97
C HIS A 174 -11.28 -11.60 -5.49
N ARG A 175 -11.17 -10.54 -4.70
CA ARG A 175 -9.91 -10.09 -4.10
C ARG A 175 -9.54 -10.93 -2.88
N HIS A 176 -8.29 -11.40 -2.87
CA HIS A 176 -7.63 -11.94 -1.70
C HIS A 176 -6.66 -10.91 -1.13
N THR A 177 -6.72 -10.66 0.16
CA THR A 177 -5.95 -9.59 0.80
C THR A 177 -4.96 -10.15 1.82
N ALA A 178 -4.08 -9.31 2.34
CA ALA A 178 -3.24 -9.71 3.47
C ALA A 178 -4.06 -10.15 4.70
N ALA A 179 -5.34 -9.77 4.81
CA ALA A 179 -6.22 -10.24 5.88
C ALA A 179 -6.47 -11.75 5.81
N ASP A 180 -6.45 -12.34 4.60
CA ASP A 180 -6.63 -13.78 4.40
C ASP A 180 -5.48 -14.59 5.01
N LEU A 181 -4.29 -14.00 5.12
CA LEU A 181 -3.14 -14.63 5.79
C LEU A 181 -3.37 -14.84 7.29
N LEU A 182 -4.36 -14.16 7.90
CA LEU A 182 -4.76 -14.42 9.28
C LEU A 182 -5.43 -15.78 9.47
N GLU A 183 -5.85 -16.45 8.40
CA GLU A 183 -6.32 -17.85 8.49
C GLU A 183 -5.22 -18.81 8.93
N TYR A 184 -3.95 -18.45 8.70
CA TYR A 184 -2.79 -19.19 9.23
C TYR A 184 -2.52 -18.92 10.72
N ALA A 185 -3.17 -17.92 11.32
CA ALA A 185 -2.93 -17.57 12.71
C ALA A 185 -3.50 -18.63 13.67
N ASN A 186 -2.85 -18.77 14.82
CA ASN A 186 -3.38 -19.58 15.90
C ASN A 186 -4.52 -18.81 16.59
N PRO A 187 -5.79 -19.28 16.48
CA PRO A 187 -6.96 -18.56 16.99
C PRO A 187 -7.02 -18.46 18.51
N LEU A 188 -6.22 -19.27 19.23
CA LEU A 188 -6.13 -19.21 20.69
C LEU A 188 -5.22 -18.09 21.20
N THR A 189 -4.34 -17.58 20.36
CA THR A 189 -3.26 -16.66 20.76
C THR A 189 -3.31 -15.32 20.04
N VAL A 190 -4.01 -15.22 18.90
CA VAL A 190 -4.23 -13.98 18.19
C VAL A 190 -5.55 -13.32 18.60
N LYS A 191 -5.52 -11.99 18.74
CA LYS A 191 -6.72 -11.16 18.89
C LYS A 191 -6.62 -9.97 17.95
N VAL A 192 -7.67 -9.75 17.15
CA VAL A 192 -7.78 -8.58 16.25
C VAL A 192 -8.92 -7.71 16.76
N TYR A 193 -8.64 -6.43 16.99
CA TYR A 193 -9.66 -5.41 17.24
C TYR A 193 -9.72 -4.46 16.04
N LEU A 194 -10.89 -4.44 15.38
CA LEU A 194 -11.24 -3.50 14.33
C LEU A 194 -11.84 -2.23 14.92
N HIS A 195 -11.77 -1.13 14.17
CA HIS A 195 -12.16 0.21 14.62
C HIS A 195 -11.41 0.64 15.89
N ALA A 196 -10.15 0.20 16.00
CA ALA A 196 -9.25 0.49 17.11
C ALA A 196 -8.19 1.48 16.66
N THR A 197 -8.39 2.77 16.91
CA THR A 197 -7.45 3.82 16.53
C THR A 197 -6.43 4.02 17.64
N VAL A 198 -5.18 3.61 17.41
CA VAL A 198 -4.09 3.87 18.36
C VAL A 198 -3.74 5.36 18.33
N SER A 199 -3.77 6.01 19.50
CA SER A 199 -3.48 7.43 19.63
C SER A 199 -2.04 7.69 20.03
N ARG A 200 -1.39 6.79 20.78
CA ARG A 200 0.02 6.89 21.16
C ARG A 200 0.57 5.59 21.73
N ILE A 201 1.89 5.44 21.64
CA ILE A 201 2.68 4.42 22.32
C ILE A 201 3.09 4.96 23.70
N LEU A 202 3.14 4.08 24.69
CA LEU A 202 3.50 4.40 26.07
C LEU A 202 4.94 3.97 26.35
N PHE A 203 5.73 4.90 26.90
CA PHE A 203 7.13 4.69 27.23
C PHE A 203 7.38 4.80 28.73
N THR A 204 8.36 4.05 29.26
CA THR A 204 8.82 4.19 30.63
C THR A 204 9.39 5.58 30.86
N ARG A 205 9.10 6.17 32.02
CA ARG A 205 9.61 7.51 32.39
C ARG A 205 11.09 7.53 32.78
N ARG A 206 11.65 6.40 33.19
CA ARG A 206 13.08 6.28 33.52
C ARG A 206 13.85 6.04 32.22
N GLN A 207 14.69 7.00 31.85
CA GLN A 207 15.47 6.98 30.59
C GLN A 207 16.79 6.20 30.70
N TRP A 208 16.97 5.38 31.72
CA TRP A 208 18.24 4.67 31.87
C TRP A 208 18.09 3.14 31.62
N PRO A 209 18.88 2.60 30.68
CA PRO A 209 19.75 3.30 29.71
C PRO A 209 18.99 3.92 28.54
N LYS A 210 17.75 3.47 28.24
CA LYS A 210 16.89 3.93 27.12
C LYS A 210 15.41 3.90 27.52
N PRO A 211 14.54 4.75 26.94
CA PRO A 211 13.09 4.60 27.07
C PRO A 211 12.66 3.25 26.48
N ARG A 212 11.70 2.58 27.13
CA ARG A 212 11.16 1.31 26.68
C ARG A 212 9.66 1.45 26.40
N ALA A 213 9.24 0.97 25.22
CA ALA A 213 7.81 0.80 24.92
C ALA A 213 7.22 -0.32 25.78
N TYR A 214 6.09 -0.05 26.45
CA TYR A 214 5.43 -1.04 27.31
C TYR A 214 3.94 -1.20 27.05
N GLY A 215 3.36 -0.42 26.13
CA GLY A 215 1.96 -0.49 25.79
C GLY A 215 1.51 0.63 24.86
N VAL A 216 0.20 0.69 24.63
CA VAL A 216 -0.44 1.69 23.77
C VAL A 216 -1.76 2.18 24.37
N VAL A 217 -2.18 3.38 23.96
CA VAL A 217 -3.54 3.89 24.15
C VAL A 217 -4.24 3.84 22.81
N PHE A 218 -5.44 3.28 22.78
CA PHE A 218 -6.29 3.27 21.58
C PHE A 218 -7.73 3.68 21.93
N GLU A 219 -8.43 4.14 20.92
CA GLU A 219 -9.84 4.53 21.01
C GLU A 219 -10.66 3.59 20.13
N ASP A 220 -11.83 3.18 20.62
CA ASP A 220 -12.81 2.42 19.85
C ASP A 220 -13.66 3.35 18.93
N ALA A 221 -14.64 2.76 18.22
CA ALA A 221 -15.52 3.50 17.33
C ALA A 221 -16.36 4.58 18.02
N LEU A 222 -16.57 4.47 19.34
CA LEU A 222 -17.30 5.43 20.16
C LEU A 222 -16.39 6.49 20.80
N GLY A 223 -15.07 6.45 20.52
CA GLY A 223 -14.08 7.36 21.12
C GLY A 223 -13.69 6.98 22.55
N ILE A 224 -14.12 5.80 23.05
CA ILE A 224 -13.77 5.35 24.41
C ILE A 224 -12.31 4.89 24.42
N ARG A 225 -11.53 5.48 25.33
CA ARG A 225 -10.11 5.18 25.49
C ARG A 225 -9.89 3.87 26.24
N LYS A 226 -9.05 3.03 25.64
CA LYS A 226 -8.63 1.74 26.18
C LYS A 226 -7.09 1.63 26.14
N ARG A 227 -6.54 0.66 26.85
CA ARG A 227 -5.09 0.44 26.94
C ARG A 227 -4.73 -1.00 26.67
N ALA A 228 -3.66 -1.21 25.94
CA ALA A 228 -3.03 -2.51 25.80
C ALA A 228 -1.60 -2.43 26.33
N PHE A 229 -1.21 -3.38 27.17
CA PHE A 229 0.12 -3.44 27.77
C PHE A 229 0.85 -4.71 27.36
N LEU A 230 2.17 -4.61 27.24
CA LEU A 230 3.01 -5.79 27.11
C LEU A 230 3.06 -6.55 28.44
N ARG A 231 3.03 -7.89 28.37
CA ARG A 231 3.33 -8.74 29.51
C ARG A 231 4.78 -8.56 29.94
N PRO A 232 5.10 -8.78 31.22
CA PRO A 232 6.49 -8.66 31.71
C PRO A 232 7.41 -9.69 31.07
N ASN A 233 8.08 -9.32 29.98
CA ASN A 233 9.16 -10.08 29.36
C ASN A 233 10.00 -9.11 28.51
N PRO A 234 11.34 -9.11 28.60
CA PRO A 234 12.19 -8.22 27.80
C PRO A 234 12.10 -8.45 26.29
N GLN A 235 11.66 -9.61 25.84
CA GLN A 235 11.47 -9.95 24.44
C GLN A 235 10.10 -9.53 23.89
N ASN A 236 9.21 -9.02 24.72
CA ASN A 236 7.89 -8.54 24.30
C ASN A 236 8.00 -7.14 23.72
N GLU A 237 7.28 -6.87 22.62
CA GLU A 237 7.46 -5.65 21.85
C GLU A 237 6.12 -5.08 21.34
N VAL A 238 6.08 -3.75 21.19
CA VAL A 238 5.13 -3.03 20.35
C VAL A 238 5.71 -2.99 18.94
N ILE A 239 4.93 -3.32 17.92
CA ILE A 239 5.38 -3.33 16.53
C ILE A 239 4.46 -2.45 15.68
N LEU A 240 5.05 -1.42 15.08
CA LEU A 240 4.38 -0.54 14.14
C LEU A 240 4.32 -1.20 12.74
N THR A 241 3.13 -1.32 12.20
CA THR A 241 2.82 -1.77 10.84
C THR A 241 1.70 -0.91 10.25
N ALA A 242 1.70 0.38 10.63
CA ALA A 242 0.64 1.34 10.26
C ALA A 242 0.85 1.96 8.86
N GLY A 243 1.82 1.44 8.10
CA GLY A 243 2.18 1.86 6.74
C GLY A 243 3.03 3.13 6.70
N ALA A 244 3.52 3.47 5.50
CA ALA A 244 4.49 4.53 5.31
C ALA A 244 4.07 5.92 5.82
N LEU A 245 2.77 6.20 5.89
CA LEU A 245 2.27 7.45 6.47
C LEU A 245 1.94 7.30 7.97
N GLY A 246 1.34 6.17 8.36
CA GLY A 246 0.85 5.98 9.72
C GLY A 246 1.95 5.72 10.74
N SER A 247 3.00 4.98 10.38
CA SER A 247 4.08 4.64 11.30
C SER A 247 4.91 5.84 11.72
N PRO A 248 5.44 6.70 10.82
CA PRO A 248 6.12 7.91 11.24
C PRO A 248 5.18 8.91 11.94
N GLN A 249 3.91 9.03 11.50
CA GLN A 249 2.92 9.85 12.18
C GLN A 249 2.74 9.43 13.63
N LEU A 250 2.56 8.14 13.90
CA LEU A 250 2.32 7.64 15.24
C LEU A 250 3.58 7.69 16.13
N MET A 251 4.77 7.53 15.55
CA MET A 251 6.02 7.77 16.27
C MET A 251 6.08 9.22 16.77
N MET A 252 5.83 10.20 15.90
CA MET A 252 5.83 11.62 16.29
C MET A 252 4.74 11.92 17.33
N LEU A 253 3.52 11.42 17.18
CA LEU A 253 2.44 11.56 18.17
C LEU A 253 2.79 10.94 19.53
N SER A 254 3.71 10.00 19.55
CA SER A 254 4.21 9.32 20.75
C SER A 254 5.46 9.95 21.36
N GLY A 255 5.97 11.03 20.74
CA GLY A 255 7.13 11.76 21.23
C GLY A 255 8.49 11.31 20.66
N ILE A 256 8.51 10.52 19.57
CA ILE A 256 9.72 10.13 18.86
C ILE A 256 9.73 10.82 17.50
N GLY A 257 10.63 11.76 17.28
CA GLY A 257 10.73 12.54 16.05
C GLY A 257 11.52 13.83 16.23
N PRO A 258 11.53 14.73 15.24
CA PRO A 258 12.26 16.00 15.30
C PRO A 258 11.77 16.86 16.46
N ALA A 259 12.65 17.11 17.46
CA ALA A 259 12.27 17.71 18.74
C ALA A 259 11.57 19.07 18.60
N LEU A 260 12.04 19.93 17.67
CA LEU A 260 11.43 21.25 17.46
C LEU A 260 9.99 21.12 16.92
N HIS A 261 9.78 20.21 15.97
CA HIS A 261 8.46 19.94 15.41
C HIS A 261 7.51 19.36 16.46
N LEU A 262 7.96 18.43 17.30
CA LEU A 262 7.15 17.87 18.38
C LEU A 262 6.75 18.94 19.39
N LYS A 263 7.70 19.80 19.80
CA LYS A 263 7.45 20.91 20.73
C LYS A 263 6.45 21.92 20.18
N SER A 264 6.50 22.24 18.87
CA SER A 264 5.55 23.17 18.26
C SER A 264 4.10 22.65 18.30
N HIS A 265 3.90 21.33 18.41
CA HIS A 265 2.61 20.68 18.61
C HIS A 265 2.27 20.41 20.10
N GLY A 266 3.10 20.86 21.04
CA GLY A 266 2.92 20.58 22.47
C GLY A 266 3.07 19.09 22.83
N ILE A 267 3.85 18.34 22.05
CA ILE A 267 4.15 16.93 22.29
C ILE A 267 5.44 16.82 23.10
N HIS A 268 5.36 16.05 24.20
CA HIS A 268 6.55 15.76 25.01
C HIS A 268 7.55 14.91 24.23
N VAL A 269 8.80 15.36 24.17
CA VAL A 269 9.87 14.64 23.46
C VAL A 269 10.37 13.48 24.32
N VAL A 270 10.15 12.26 23.87
CA VAL A 270 10.70 11.02 24.45
C VAL A 270 12.09 10.75 23.89
N LEU A 271 12.25 10.94 22.57
CA LEU A 271 13.51 10.81 21.86
C LEU A 271 13.55 11.81 20.70
N ASP A 272 14.58 12.64 20.66
CA ASP A 272 14.87 13.46 19.46
C ASP A 272 15.44 12.56 18.37
N GLN A 273 14.61 12.28 17.34
CA GLN A 273 14.98 11.46 16.18
C GLN A 273 14.64 12.24 14.91
N PRO A 274 15.59 13.05 14.40
CA PRO A 274 15.33 13.97 13.29
C PRO A 274 14.99 13.28 11.97
N ASN A 275 15.34 11.99 11.83
CA ASN A 275 15.09 11.23 10.61
C ASN A 275 13.65 10.66 10.51
N VAL A 276 12.85 10.70 11.58
CA VAL A 276 11.45 10.30 11.52
C VAL A 276 10.66 11.26 10.62
N GLY A 277 10.00 10.72 9.63
CA GLY A 277 9.29 11.47 8.60
C GLY A 277 10.17 11.93 7.43
N GLN A 278 11.47 11.66 7.42
CA GLN A 278 12.37 12.03 6.33
C GLN A 278 12.49 10.93 5.28
N GLY A 279 12.82 11.31 4.03
CA GLY A 279 12.99 10.38 2.92
C GLY A 279 11.68 9.76 2.45
N MET A 280 10.58 10.51 2.51
CA MET A 280 9.31 10.11 1.93
C MET A 280 9.41 10.13 0.41
N ALA A 281 9.18 9.00 -0.23
CA ALA A 281 9.19 8.88 -1.68
C ALA A 281 7.94 8.14 -2.17
N ASP A 282 7.54 8.41 -3.41
CA ASP A 282 6.46 7.73 -4.10
C ASP A 282 6.80 7.66 -5.59
N ASN A 283 6.52 6.54 -6.24
CA ASN A 283 6.78 6.40 -7.67
C ASN A 283 5.81 7.31 -8.45
N PRO A 284 6.32 8.36 -9.11
CA PRO A 284 5.48 9.17 -9.98
C PRO A 284 4.94 8.33 -11.13
N MET A 285 3.70 8.56 -11.50
CA MET A 285 2.99 7.90 -12.57
C MET A 285 2.39 8.93 -13.52
N ASN A 286 2.47 8.65 -14.82
CA ASN A 286 1.71 9.36 -15.85
C ASN A 286 1.04 8.33 -16.76
N LEU A 287 -0.05 8.70 -17.42
CA LEU A 287 -0.81 7.77 -18.25
C LEU A 287 -1.46 8.44 -19.45
N LEU A 288 -1.86 7.60 -20.42
CA LEU A 288 -2.83 7.97 -21.45
C LEU A 288 -4.06 7.06 -21.33
N TYR A 289 -5.24 7.67 -21.37
CA TYR A 289 -6.49 6.95 -21.58
C TYR A 289 -6.69 6.73 -23.08
N VAL A 290 -6.89 5.49 -23.48
CA VAL A 290 -7.09 5.10 -24.88
C VAL A 290 -8.50 4.57 -25.08
N PRO A 291 -9.40 5.33 -25.69
CA PRO A 291 -10.74 4.86 -26.04
C PRO A 291 -10.66 3.78 -27.11
N SER A 292 -11.52 2.75 -26.97
CA SER A 292 -11.57 1.61 -27.89
C SER A 292 -12.86 1.58 -28.71
N PRO A 293 -12.79 1.30 -30.03
CA PRO A 293 -13.97 1.08 -30.88
C PRO A 293 -14.69 -0.22 -30.56
N VAL A 294 -14.02 -1.14 -29.87
CA VAL A 294 -14.56 -2.44 -29.48
C VAL A 294 -14.66 -2.57 -27.96
N PRO A 295 -15.60 -3.38 -27.43
CA PRO A 295 -15.64 -3.70 -26.02
C PRO A 295 -14.33 -4.34 -25.56
N VAL A 296 -13.85 -3.95 -24.38
CA VAL A 296 -12.70 -4.56 -23.71
C VAL A 296 -13.12 -5.10 -22.34
N GLU A 297 -12.40 -6.10 -21.88
CA GLU A 297 -12.62 -6.69 -20.56
C GLU A 297 -12.30 -5.69 -19.43
N ILE A 298 -12.89 -5.93 -18.26
CA ILE A 298 -12.41 -5.31 -17.02
C ILE A 298 -11.15 -6.06 -16.61
N SER A 299 -10.01 -5.38 -16.60
CA SER A 299 -8.75 -5.90 -16.10
C SER A 299 -7.99 -4.81 -15.35
N LEU A 300 -7.38 -5.19 -14.24
CA LEU A 300 -6.35 -4.39 -13.60
C LEU A 300 -4.98 -4.85 -14.11
N ILE A 301 -3.90 -4.41 -13.50
CA ILE A 301 -2.55 -4.69 -13.98
C ILE A 301 -2.29 -6.21 -14.00
N GLN A 302 -1.91 -6.75 -15.17
CA GLN A 302 -1.54 -8.16 -15.38
C GLN A 302 -0.25 -8.27 -16.18
N VAL A 303 -0.09 -7.44 -17.20
CA VAL A 303 1.10 -7.35 -18.05
C VAL A 303 1.92 -6.14 -17.63
N VAL A 304 3.23 -6.31 -17.55
CA VAL A 304 4.19 -5.23 -17.28
C VAL A 304 5.37 -5.31 -18.22
N GLY A 305 5.77 -4.14 -18.76
CA GLY A 305 7.04 -3.92 -19.45
C GLY A 305 8.08 -3.36 -18.48
N ILE A 306 9.25 -3.98 -18.43
CA ILE A 306 10.41 -3.59 -17.61
C ILE A 306 11.60 -3.40 -18.54
N PRO A 307 11.73 -2.23 -19.21
CA PRO A 307 12.87 -1.98 -20.10
C PRO A 307 14.17 -1.95 -19.28
N SER A 308 15.18 -2.70 -19.69
CA SER A 308 16.46 -2.82 -18.98
C SER A 308 17.30 -1.53 -19.01
N ASN A 309 17.08 -0.68 -20.02
CA ASN A 309 17.85 0.54 -20.29
C ASN A 309 17.08 1.84 -19.99
N GLN A 310 15.91 1.76 -19.37
CA GLN A 310 15.08 2.91 -19.04
C GLN A 310 14.72 2.90 -17.55
N ASN A 311 14.57 4.08 -16.97
CA ASN A 311 14.21 4.23 -15.55
C ASN A 311 12.67 4.25 -15.37
N THR A 312 11.95 3.32 -16.00
CA THR A 312 10.49 3.29 -16.01
C THR A 312 9.94 1.87 -16.11
N TYR A 313 8.68 1.71 -15.71
CA TYR A 313 7.85 0.52 -15.92
C TYR A 313 6.61 0.91 -16.71
N ILE A 314 6.14 0.03 -17.60
CA ILE A 314 4.91 0.21 -18.37
C ILE A 314 3.87 -0.79 -17.89
N GLU A 315 2.70 -0.31 -17.51
CA GLU A 315 1.58 -1.11 -17.01
C GLU A 315 0.28 -0.69 -17.67
N THR A 316 -0.78 -1.50 -17.52
CA THR A 316 -2.06 -1.21 -18.14
C THR A 316 -3.23 -1.75 -17.34
N ALA A 317 -4.39 -1.09 -17.49
CA ALA A 317 -5.67 -1.54 -16.98
C ALA A 317 -6.78 -1.19 -17.97
N SER A 318 -7.87 -1.95 -18.00
CA SER A 318 -9.00 -1.72 -18.92
C SER A 318 -10.36 -1.90 -18.26
N GLY A 319 -11.39 -1.35 -18.90
CA GLY A 319 -12.79 -1.47 -18.50
C GLY A 319 -13.45 -0.17 -18.10
N LEU A 320 -14.77 -0.19 -18.09
CA LEU A 320 -15.65 0.99 -18.05
C LEU A 320 -15.55 1.86 -16.79
N SER A 321 -15.31 1.25 -15.62
CA SER A 321 -15.51 1.98 -14.37
C SER A 321 -14.31 2.80 -13.95
N PHE A 322 -13.12 2.47 -14.43
CA PHE A 322 -11.89 3.08 -13.94
C PHE A 322 -11.80 4.57 -14.28
N ALA A 323 -11.90 4.94 -15.56
CA ALA A 323 -11.77 6.33 -15.99
C ALA A 323 -12.94 7.19 -15.51
N TYR A 324 -14.17 6.65 -15.54
CA TYR A 324 -15.39 7.38 -15.18
C TYR A 324 -15.52 7.59 -13.66
N SER A 325 -15.41 6.52 -12.88
CA SER A 325 -15.47 6.61 -11.41
C SER A 325 -14.33 7.45 -10.85
N TRP A 326 -13.17 7.38 -11.49
CA TRP A 326 -11.99 8.12 -11.13
C TRP A 326 -12.15 9.61 -11.41
N ALA A 327 -12.57 9.98 -12.60
CA ALA A 327 -12.82 11.40 -12.95
C ALA A 327 -13.97 12.01 -12.13
N GLN A 328 -15.06 11.27 -11.89
CA GLN A 328 -16.15 11.73 -11.02
C GLN A 328 -15.73 11.83 -9.55
N GLY A 329 -14.94 10.89 -9.06
CA GLY A 329 -14.38 10.92 -7.70
C GLY A 329 -13.55 12.17 -7.47
N PHE A 330 -12.63 12.48 -8.36
CA PHE A 330 -11.79 13.67 -8.27
C PHE A 330 -12.59 14.97 -8.34
N ALA A 331 -13.56 15.07 -9.22
CA ALA A 331 -14.40 16.27 -9.34
C ALA A 331 -15.20 16.54 -8.04
N ARG A 332 -15.76 15.49 -7.43
CA ARG A 332 -16.52 15.59 -6.18
C ARG A 332 -15.61 15.93 -4.99
N ASP A 333 -14.45 15.29 -4.92
CA ASP A 333 -13.50 15.44 -3.82
C ASP A 333 -12.82 16.80 -3.83
N TYR A 334 -12.59 17.36 -5.02
CA TYR A 334 -12.10 18.73 -5.17
C TYR A 334 -13.02 19.75 -4.48
N VAL A 335 -14.33 19.65 -4.71
CA VAL A 335 -15.30 20.57 -4.08
C VAL A 335 -15.30 20.41 -2.56
N THR A 336 -15.22 19.18 -2.07
CA THR A 336 -15.20 18.89 -0.63
C THR A 336 -13.91 19.39 0.02
N PHE A 337 -12.76 19.20 -0.62
CA PHE A 337 -11.45 19.64 -0.12
C PHE A 337 -11.28 21.16 -0.18
N PHE A 338 -11.77 21.80 -1.23
CA PHE A 338 -11.74 23.25 -1.37
C PHE A 338 -12.51 23.92 -0.24
N ASN A 339 -13.67 23.39 0.11
CA ASN A 339 -14.48 23.89 1.22
C ASN A 339 -13.83 23.66 2.60
N GLN A 340 -12.95 22.66 2.74
CA GLN A 340 -12.28 22.34 4.00
C GLN A 340 -10.93 23.04 4.18
N SER A 341 -10.19 23.32 3.10
CA SER A 341 -8.81 23.81 3.19
C SER A 341 -8.66 25.33 3.24
N GLY A 342 -9.66 26.07 2.80
CA GLY A 342 -9.65 27.55 2.76
C GLY A 342 -8.53 28.18 1.91
N LYS A 343 -7.75 27.38 1.16
CA LYS A 343 -6.68 27.87 0.30
C LYS A 343 -7.18 28.05 -1.14
N PRO A 344 -6.97 29.21 -1.76
CA PRO A 344 -7.27 29.39 -3.17
C PRO A 344 -6.36 28.46 -3.99
N SER A 345 -6.96 27.58 -4.81
CA SER A 345 -6.21 26.81 -5.81
C SER A 345 -6.10 27.62 -7.10
N SER A 346 -5.05 27.39 -7.89
CA SER A 346 -4.90 27.93 -9.24
C SER A 346 -5.97 27.40 -10.23
N LEU A 347 -6.73 26.37 -9.83
CA LEU A 347 -7.86 25.83 -10.57
C LEU A 347 -9.13 26.57 -10.16
N THR A 348 -9.72 27.31 -11.09
CA THR A 348 -10.99 28.00 -10.88
C THR A 348 -12.14 27.00 -10.92
N ALA A 349 -13.28 27.33 -10.27
CA ALA A 349 -14.53 26.57 -10.38
C ALA A 349 -14.93 26.33 -11.84
N GLU A 350 -14.61 27.25 -12.73
CA GLU A 350 -14.84 27.19 -14.16
C GLU A 350 -13.98 26.13 -14.88
N THR A 351 -12.70 25.97 -14.49
CA THR A 351 -11.83 24.92 -15.02
C THR A 351 -12.31 23.54 -14.59
N MET A 352 -12.83 23.43 -13.37
CA MET A 352 -13.42 22.21 -12.86
C MET A 352 -14.73 21.86 -13.56
N ALA A 353 -15.62 22.84 -13.76
CA ALA A 353 -16.85 22.64 -14.51
C ALA A 353 -16.55 22.16 -15.94
N ARG A 354 -15.59 22.78 -16.62
CA ARG A 354 -15.14 22.34 -17.96
C ARG A 354 -14.56 20.92 -17.97
N ALA A 355 -13.81 20.53 -16.97
CA ALA A 355 -13.30 19.17 -16.85
C ALA A 355 -14.43 18.14 -16.63
N ILE A 356 -15.42 18.47 -15.80
CA ILE A 356 -16.62 17.64 -15.58
C ILE A 356 -17.44 17.55 -16.87
N ASP A 357 -17.66 18.67 -17.57
CA ASP A 357 -18.38 18.70 -18.84
C ASP A 357 -17.66 17.93 -19.93
N THR A 358 -16.32 17.98 -19.98
CA THR A 358 -15.49 17.18 -20.90
C THR A 358 -15.67 15.69 -20.63
N VAL A 359 -15.64 15.26 -19.37
CA VAL A 359 -15.86 13.87 -18.98
C VAL A 359 -17.28 13.42 -19.34
N HIS A 360 -18.29 14.25 -19.06
CA HIS A 360 -19.69 13.96 -19.40
C HIS A 360 -19.92 13.91 -20.92
N ALA A 361 -19.36 14.84 -21.68
CA ALA A 361 -19.47 14.86 -23.13
C ALA A 361 -18.78 13.64 -23.76
N TYR A 362 -17.63 13.25 -23.22
CA TYR A 362 -16.93 12.03 -23.63
C TYR A 362 -17.70 10.76 -23.26
N ALA A 363 -18.30 10.73 -22.05
CA ALA A 363 -19.13 9.63 -21.58
C ALA A 363 -20.44 9.49 -22.36
N ALA A 364 -21.03 10.60 -22.79
CA ALA A 364 -22.28 10.60 -23.56
C ALA A 364 -22.10 10.23 -25.05
N ASN A 365 -20.95 10.59 -25.64
CA ASN A 365 -20.68 10.36 -27.07
C ASN A 365 -19.92 9.05 -27.38
N THR A 366 -19.26 8.47 -26.40
CA THR A 366 -18.61 7.17 -26.50
C THR A 366 -19.11 6.34 -25.34
N SER A 367 -19.73 5.18 -25.62
CA SER A 367 -19.78 4.15 -24.57
C SER A 367 -18.33 3.95 -24.15
N LEU A 368 -17.92 4.46 -22.96
CA LEU A 368 -16.52 4.53 -22.49
C LEU A 368 -15.87 3.15 -22.45
N LYS A 369 -15.57 2.64 -23.64
CA LYS A 369 -14.84 1.41 -23.87
C LYS A 369 -13.39 1.78 -24.04
N GLY A 370 -12.50 1.13 -23.36
CA GLY A 370 -11.07 1.40 -23.47
C GLY A 370 -10.33 1.09 -22.20
N GLY A 371 -9.13 1.61 -22.11
CA GLY A 371 -8.29 1.40 -20.94
C GLY A 371 -7.24 2.51 -20.80
N VAL A 372 -6.42 2.35 -19.80
CA VAL A 372 -5.26 3.21 -19.53
C VAL A 372 -3.98 2.44 -19.78
N ILE A 373 -3.01 3.12 -20.35
CA ILE A 373 -1.62 2.65 -20.40
C ILE A 373 -0.83 3.69 -19.62
N LEU A 374 -0.09 3.22 -18.63
CA LEU A 374 0.63 4.07 -17.70
C LEU A 374 2.12 3.72 -17.68
N GLU A 375 2.92 4.75 -17.46
CA GLU A 375 4.28 4.60 -17.03
C GLU A 375 4.40 4.95 -15.55
N LYS A 376 5.39 4.41 -14.88
CA LYS A 376 5.82 4.84 -13.56
C LYS A 376 7.33 4.77 -13.43
N VAL A 377 7.90 5.80 -12.81
CA VAL A 377 9.34 5.90 -12.63
C VAL A 377 9.84 4.86 -11.63
N ARG A 378 10.93 4.18 -11.97
CA ARG A 378 11.63 3.22 -11.10
C ARG A 378 12.40 3.95 -10.00
N GLY A 379 12.35 3.45 -8.80
CA GLY A 379 13.06 4.03 -7.67
C GLY A 379 12.14 4.76 -6.69
N PRO A 380 11.74 6.03 -6.81
CA PRO A 380 12.43 7.14 -7.46
C PRO A 380 13.60 7.69 -6.61
N LEU A 381 14.38 8.63 -7.17
CA LEU A 381 15.45 9.36 -6.47
C LEU A 381 14.92 10.58 -5.72
N SER A 382 13.84 11.17 -6.22
CA SER A 382 13.15 12.28 -5.56
C SER A 382 12.55 11.83 -4.25
N SER A 383 12.73 12.62 -3.20
CA SER A 383 12.15 12.36 -1.89
C SER A 383 11.87 13.65 -1.12
N GLY A 384 10.98 13.58 -0.18
CA GLY A 384 10.57 14.69 0.66
C GLY A 384 10.40 14.28 2.12
N ASP A 385 9.40 14.85 2.78
CA ASP A 385 9.19 14.68 4.21
C ASP A 385 7.70 14.55 4.59
N LEU A 386 7.47 14.07 5.81
CA LEU A 386 6.18 13.98 6.46
C LEU A 386 6.21 14.72 7.79
N LYS A 387 5.21 15.57 8.02
CA LYS A 387 5.02 16.36 9.23
C LYS A 387 3.62 16.21 9.81
N LEU A 388 3.48 16.34 11.11
CA LEU A 388 2.16 16.39 11.74
C LEU A 388 1.45 17.70 11.35
N ARG A 389 0.14 17.61 11.07
CA ARG A 389 -0.75 18.78 10.97
C ARG A 389 -1.45 19.08 12.29
N SER A 390 -1.66 18.05 13.09
CA SER A 390 -2.34 18.12 14.38
C SER A 390 -1.87 17.01 15.34
N ARG A 391 -2.46 16.96 16.52
CA ARG A 391 -2.26 15.89 17.50
C ARG A 391 -3.22 14.71 17.35
N SER A 392 -4.09 14.74 16.37
CA SER A 392 -5.07 13.70 16.09
C SER A 392 -4.46 12.61 15.20
N PRO A 393 -4.52 11.33 15.56
CA PRO A 393 -4.10 10.23 14.68
C PRO A 393 -5.08 10.00 13.51
N ARG A 394 -6.25 10.65 13.55
CA ARG A 394 -7.29 10.55 12.50
C ARG A 394 -7.01 11.51 11.34
N ASP A 395 -6.28 12.59 11.61
CA ASP A 395 -5.93 13.59 10.60
C ASP A 395 -4.80 13.07 9.69
N ASN A 396 -4.88 13.40 8.42
CA ASN A 396 -3.78 13.11 7.51
C ASN A 396 -2.57 13.99 7.83
N PRO A 397 -1.35 13.45 7.88
CA PRO A 397 -0.15 14.27 7.99
C PRO A 397 0.06 15.11 6.72
N ALA A 398 0.84 16.18 6.81
CA ALA A 398 1.38 16.87 5.66
C ALA A 398 2.52 16.01 5.10
N VAL A 399 2.47 15.70 3.81
CA VAL A 399 3.50 14.91 3.15
C VAL A 399 3.89 15.55 1.83
N THR A 400 5.20 15.61 1.58
CA THR A 400 5.82 16.05 0.33
C THR A 400 6.63 14.89 -0.21
N PHE A 401 6.45 14.57 -1.50
CA PHE A 401 7.24 13.56 -2.20
C PHE A 401 8.29 14.18 -3.12
N ASN A 402 8.13 15.46 -3.47
CA ASN A 402 9.01 16.20 -4.39
C ASN A 402 9.08 15.55 -5.77
N TYR A 403 7.94 15.10 -6.33
CA TYR A 403 7.91 14.46 -7.64
C TYR A 403 8.70 15.23 -8.70
N PHE A 404 9.62 14.51 -9.37
CA PHE A 404 10.51 15.04 -10.43
C PHE A 404 11.51 16.12 -9.98
N LYS A 405 11.79 16.23 -8.67
CA LYS A 405 12.86 17.12 -8.18
C LYS A 405 14.24 16.65 -8.66
N ASP A 406 14.46 15.34 -8.73
CA ASP A 406 15.62 14.75 -9.37
C ASP A 406 15.36 14.67 -10.89
N PRO A 407 16.25 15.22 -11.73
CA PRO A 407 16.07 15.19 -13.18
C PRO A 407 16.07 13.79 -13.81
N GLN A 408 16.62 12.77 -13.13
CA GLN A 408 16.60 11.40 -13.63
C GLN A 408 15.18 10.82 -13.57
N ASP A 409 14.41 11.17 -12.56
CA ASP A 409 13.01 10.75 -12.45
C ASP A 409 12.17 11.34 -13.59
N LEU A 410 12.40 12.62 -13.92
CA LEU A 410 11.72 13.25 -15.06
C LEU A 410 12.10 12.60 -16.39
N ARG A 411 13.39 12.27 -16.59
CA ARG A 411 13.82 11.52 -17.79
C ARG A 411 13.14 10.17 -17.88
N GLY A 412 13.02 9.44 -16.76
CA GLY A 412 12.30 8.16 -16.70
C GLY A 412 10.85 8.29 -17.16
N CYS A 413 10.13 9.32 -16.69
CA CYS A 413 8.76 9.60 -17.16
C CYS A 413 8.71 9.87 -18.67
N VAL A 414 9.60 10.72 -19.20
CA VAL A 414 9.63 11.05 -20.63
C VAL A 414 9.91 9.81 -21.49
N GLU A 415 10.83 8.95 -21.07
CA GLU A 415 11.12 7.67 -21.73
C GLU A 415 9.91 6.74 -21.70
N GLY A 416 9.25 6.63 -20.57
CA GLY A 416 8.02 5.86 -20.40
C GLY A 416 6.89 6.37 -21.28
N MET A 417 6.67 7.68 -21.33
CA MET A 417 5.64 8.28 -22.19
C MET A 417 5.93 8.05 -23.67
N ARG A 418 7.19 8.10 -24.12
CA ARG A 418 7.58 7.73 -25.48
C ARG A 418 7.29 6.26 -25.77
N SER A 419 7.57 5.38 -24.82
CA SER A 419 7.25 3.96 -24.94
C SER A 419 5.74 3.73 -25.06
N ILE A 420 4.91 4.44 -24.28
CA ILE A 420 3.44 4.39 -24.39
C ILE A 420 2.98 4.86 -25.78
N ILE A 421 3.51 5.96 -26.28
CA ILE A 421 3.18 6.48 -27.62
C ILE A 421 3.51 5.45 -28.70
N ASN A 422 4.68 4.82 -28.65
CA ASN A 422 5.10 3.78 -29.57
C ASN A 422 4.20 2.54 -29.46
N LEU A 423 3.85 2.12 -28.25
CA LEU A 423 2.97 0.99 -27.98
C LEU A 423 1.56 1.21 -28.59
N ILE A 424 0.97 2.39 -28.38
CA ILE A 424 -0.35 2.75 -28.93
C ILE A 424 -0.34 2.72 -30.47
N ASN A 425 0.79 3.01 -31.10
CA ASN A 425 0.97 2.98 -32.55
C ASN A 425 1.41 1.60 -33.10
N ALA A 426 1.69 0.63 -32.24
CA ALA A 426 2.09 -0.71 -32.65
C ALA A 426 0.95 -1.46 -33.38
N PRO A 427 1.26 -2.26 -34.43
CA PRO A 427 0.27 -3.05 -35.18
C PRO A 427 -0.62 -3.94 -34.31
N SER A 428 -0.07 -4.62 -33.31
CA SER A 428 -0.83 -5.48 -32.39
C SER A 428 -1.86 -4.72 -31.55
N PHE A 429 -1.67 -3.43 -31.33
CA PHE A 429 -2.61 -2.59 -30.57
C PHE A 429 -3.65 -1.88 -31.47
N ALA A 430 -3.44 -1.83 -32.80
CA ALA A 430 -4.22 -1.04 -33.74
C ALA A 430 -5.74 -1.28 -33.67
N ARG A 431 -6.17 -2.50 -33.35
CA ARG A 431 -7.59 -2.91 -33.28
C ARG A 431 -8.31 -2.30 -32.07
N LEU A 432 -7.57 -1.91 -31.03
CA LEU A 432 -8.10 -1.41 -29.76
C LEU A 432 -8.11 0.12 -29.66
N ARG A 433 -7.72 0.83 -30.72
CA ARG A 433 -7.80 2.28 -30.79
C ARG A 433 -8.57 2.77 -32.02
N TYR A 434 -9.14 3.93 -31.95
CA TYR A 434 -9.72 4.59 -33.13
C TYR A 434 -8.59 5.05 -34.06
N ALA A 435 -8.59 4.58 -35.31
CA ALA A 435 -7.54 4.89 -36.28
C ALA A 435 -7.46 6.39 -36.63
N HIS A 436 -8.57 7.12 -36.55
CA HIS A 436 -8.64 8.56 -36.85
C HIS A 436 -8.26 9.44 -35.66
N LEU A 437 -8.06 8.86 -34.45
CA LEU A 437 -7.72 9.61 -33.26
C LEU A 437 -6.19 9.65 -33.09
N PRO A 438 -5.53 10.79 -33.34
CA PRO A 438 -4.09 10.89 -33.17
C PRO A 438 -3.72 10.81 -31.68
N VAL A 439 -2.50 10.33 -31.39
CA VAL A 439 -2.00 10.27 -30.01
C VAL A 439 -1.98 11.64 -29.33
N GLN A 440 -1.77 12.72 -30.11
CA GLN A 440 -1.84 14.09 -29.57
C GLN A 440 -3.20 14.38 -28.92
N ALA A 441 -4.30 13.90 -29.52
CA ALA A 441 -5.63 14.09 -28.90
C ALA A 441 -5.77 13.35 -27.57
N LEU A 442 -5.05 12.23 -27.36
CA LEU A 442 -5.03 11.53 -26.07
C LEU A 442 -4.21 12.30 -25.03
N VAL A 443 -3.10 12.92 -25.44
CA VAL A 443 -2.32 13.83 -24.59
C VAL A 443 -3.16 15.03 -24.18
N ASP A 444 -3.83 15.68 -25.14
CA ASP A 444 -4.70 16.83 -24.87
C ASP A 444 -5.89 16.47 -23.96
N LEU A 445 -6.46 15.26 -24.12
CA LEU A 445 -7.50 14.76 -23.23
C LEU A 445 -6.99 14.68 -21.78
N MET A 446 -5.81 14.11 -21.55
CA MET A 446 -5.23 13.99 -20.20
C MET A 446 -4.93 15.35 -19.56
N LEU A 447 -4.49 16.33 -20.36
CA LEU A 447 -4.26 17.70 -19.87
C LEU A 447 -5.55 18.39 -19.38
N ASN A 448 -6.69 18.04 -19.98
CA ASN A 448 -8.00 18.56 -19.61
C ASN A 448 -8.65 17.84 -18.41
N LEU A 449 -8.09 16.70 -17.98
CA LEU A 449 -8.59 15.98 -16.80
C LEU A 449 -7.99 16.52 -15.49
N PRO A 450 -8.79 16.64 -14.41
CA PRO A 450 -8.31 17.14 -13.12
C PRO A 450 -7.57 16.04 -12.34
N VAL A 451 -6.50 15.50 -12.89
CA VAL A 451 -5.73 14.37 -12.30
C VAL A 451 -4.90 14.76 -11.08
N ASN A 452 -4.66 16.06 -10.89
CA ASN A 452 -3.98 16.64 -9.72
C ASN A 452 -4.32 18.13 -9.61
N LEU A 453 -3.79 18.81 -8.57
CA LEU A 453 -3.97 20.28 -8.37
C LEU A 453 -2.84 21.13 -8.96
N ARG A 454 -1.96 20.54 -9.78
CA ARG A 454 -0.87 21.30 -10.41
C ARG A 454 -1.39 22.19 -11.53
N PRO A 455 -0.74 23.34 -11.79
CA PRO A 455 -1.08 24.18 -12.92
C PRO A 455 -0.84 23.43 -14.24
N ARG A 456 -1.59 23.77 -15.28
CA ARG A 456 -1.40 23.30 -16.64
C ARG A 456 -0.69 24.39 -17.44
N HIS A 457 0.47 24.06 -18.00
CA HIS A 457 1.24 24.98 -18.83
C HIS A 457 0.91 24.79 -20.32
N VAL A 458 0.92 25.85 -21.09
CA VAL A 458 0.63 25.79 -22.54
C VAL A 458 1.60 24.84 -23.27
N SER A 459 2.84 24.75 -22.80
CA SER A 459 3.86 23.85 -23.36
C SER A 459 3.61 22.37 -23.12
N SER A 460 2.70 22.00 -22.23
CA SER A 460 2.46 20.58 -21.87
C SER A 460 1.89 19.76 -23.03
N SER A 461 1.21 20.38 -23.99
CA SER A 461 0.71 19.70 -25.19
C SER A 461 1.80 19.33 -26.20
N ILE A 462 2.98 20.00 -26.14
CA ILE A 462 4.08 19.82 -27.09
C ILE A 462 5.37 19.34 -26.44
N SER A 463 5.51 19.40 -25.13
CA SER A 463 6.66 18.92 -24.36
C SER A 463 6.25 17.80 -23.41
N LEU A 464 6.81 16.61 -23.60
CA LEU A 464 6.58 15.47 -22.70
C LEU A 464 7.13 15.74 -21.31
N GLU A 465 8.22 16.50 -21.17
CA GLU A 465 8.75 16.90 -19.85
C GLU A 465 7.70 17.71 -19.08
N GLN A 466 7.09 18.71 -19.75
CA GLN A 466 6.08 19.54 -19.10
C GLN A 466 4.78 18.75 -18.88
N PHE A 467 4.41 17.86 -19.82
CA PHE A 467 3.29 16.93 -19.64
C PHE A 467 3.49 16.07 -18.38
N CYS A 468 4.67 15.44 -18.20
CA CYS A 468 5.00 14.66 -17.00
C CYS A 468 4.80 15.48 -15.72
N ILE A 469 5.35 16.70 -15.68
CA ILE A 469 5.24 17.58 -14.50
C ILE A 469 3.80 17.95 -14.20
N ASP A 470 3.02 18.33 -15.20
CA ASP A 470 1.67 18.86 -15.03
C ASP A 470 0.63 17.76 -14.74
N THR A 471 0.84 16.55 -15.26
CA THR A 471 -0.13 15.44 -15.13
C THR A 471 0.30 14.34 -14.19
N VAL A 472 1.38 14.56 -13.41
CA VAL A 472 1.87 13.55 -12.47
C VAL A 472 0.78 13.10 -11.49
N MET A 473 0.77 11.81 -11.22
CA MET A 473 -0.11 11.15 -10.28
C MET A 473 0.67 10.22 -9.37
N THR A 474 0.06 9.79 -8.29
CA THR A 474 0.57 8.70 -7.47
C THR A 474 0.21 7.36 -8.08
N ILE A 475 1.08 6.37 -7.93
CA ILE A 475 0.74 4.95 -8.07
C ILE A 475 0.53 4.29 -6.69
N TRP A 476 0.45 5.10 -5.62
CA TRP A 476 0.27 4.67 -4.22
C TRP A 476 1.38 3.76 -3.69
N HIS A 477 2.60 3.92 -4.18
CA HIS A 477 3.79 3.17 -3.75
C HIS A 477 4.65 3.96 -2.76
N TYR A 478 4.06 4.91 -2.05
CA TYR A 478 4.80 5.75 -1.11
C TYR A 478 5.46 4.91 -0.01
N HIS A 479 6.69 5.27 0.30
CA HIS A 479 7.57 4.59 1.23
C HIS A 479 8.51 5.58 1.93
N GLY A 480 9.30 5.08 2.90
CA GLY A 480 10.18 5.93 3.70
C GLY A 480 9.50 6.53 4.93
N GLY A 481 10.20 7.40 5.64
CA GLY A 481 9.75 8.02 6.90
C GLY A 481 10.22 7.32 8.18
N CYS A 482 10.58 6.01 8.11
CA CYS A 482 11.20 5.25 9.21
C CYS A 482 12.35 4.38 8.70
N GLN A 483 13.19 4.92 7.83
CA GLN A 483 14.18 4.18 7.02
C GLN A 483 15.17 3.37 7.86
N VAL A 484 15.48 2.15 7.37
CA VAL A 484 16.54 1.29 7.91
C VAL A 484 17.89 2.03 7.85
N GLY A 485 18.69 1.87 8.90
CA GLY A 485 19.98 2.55 9.07
C GLY A 485 19.87 3.99 9.55
N LYS A 486 18.67 4.58 9.60
CA LYS A 486 18.43 5.96 10.09
C LYS A 486 17.50 6.00 11.30
N VAL A 487 16.32 5.39 11.19
CA VAL A 487 15.31 5.35 12.25
C VAL A 487 15.24 3.99 12.91
N VAL A 488 15.37 2.92 12.14
CA VAL A 488 15.44 1.55 12.64
C VAL A 488 16.76 0.89 12.25
N ASP A 489 17.18 -0.09 13.04
CA ASP A 489 18.35 -0.92 12.74
C ASP A 489 18.02 -2.03 11.73
N GLN A 490 18.99 -2.90 11.41
CA GLN A 490 18.83 -4.03 10.49
C GLN A 490 17.86 -5.11 11.00
N ASP A 491 17.56 -5.12 12.29
CA ASP A 491 16.51 -5.95 12.89
C ASP A 491 15.17 -5.21 13.01
N TYR A 492 15.04 -4.03 12.37
CA TYR A 492 13.84 -3.19 12.39
C TYR A 492 13.46 -2.63 13.77
N ARG A 493 14.40 -2.65 14.75
CA ARG A 493 14.23 -2.01 16.05
C ARG A 493 14.45 -0.52 15.93
N VAL A 494 13.61 0.27 16.61
CA VAL A 494 13.78 1.73 16.65
C VAL A 494 15.05 2.07 17.42
N VAL A 495 15.98 2.78 16.76
CA VAL A 495 17.25 3.17 17.34
C VAL A 495 17.01 4.13 18.52
N GLY A 496 17.60 3.83 19.66
CA GLY A 496 17.47 4.63 20.88
C GLY A 496 16.26 4.30 21.76
N VAL A 497 15.44 3.31 21.40
CA VAL A 497 14.25 2.86 22.15
C VAL A 497 14.25 1.34 22.25
N ASP A 498 13.92 0.80 23.42
CA ASP A 498 13.73 -0.63 23.62
C ASP A 498 12.25 -1.04 23.44
N GLY A 499 12.03 -2.28 22.99
CA GLY A 499 10.69 -2.87 22.88
C GLY A 499 9.80 -2.25 21.81
N LEU A 500 10.38 -1.60 20.80
CA LEU A 500 9.66 -1.00 19.67
C LEU A 500 10.32 -1.37 18.33
N ARG A 501 9.52 -1.83 17.38
CA ARG A 501 9.92 -2.06 15.98
C ARG A 501 8.98 -1.35 15.01
N VAL A 502 9.48 -1.14 13.79
CA VAL A 502 8.67 -0.75 12.63
C VAL A 502 8.88 -1.78 11.53
N ILE A 503 7.81 -2.41 11.04
CA ILE A 503 7.87 -3.46 10.01
C ILE A 503 6.79 -3.16 8.96
N ASP A 504 7.06 -2.25 8.05
CA ASP A 504 6.22 -1.90 6.90
C ASP A 504 7.01 -1.08 5.87
N GLY A 505 6.36 -0.59 4.83
CA GLY A 505 6.98 0.19 3.75
C GLY A 505 7.62 1.52 4.21
N SER A 506 7.36 2.00 5.44
CA SER A 506 8.04 3.17 5.96
C SER A 506 9.55 2.96 6.16
N THR A 507 9.98 1.71 6.24
CA THR A 507 11.38 1.33 6.46
C THR A 507 12.21 1.26 5.19
N PHE A 508 11.59 1.28 4.01
CA PHE A 508 12.25 1.15 2.72
C PHE A 508 13.04 2.42 2.35
N LEU A 509 14.20 2.23 1.73
CA LEU A 509 15.05 3.28 1.19
C LEU A 509 14.68 3.61 -0.25
N LYS A 510 14.18 2.63 -1.00
CA LYS A 510 13.69 2.69 -2.38
C LYS A 510 12.50 1.75 -2.55
N SER A 511 11.72 1.90 -3.61
CA SER A 511 10.67 0.94 -3.96
C SER A 511 11.28 -0.43 -4.30
N PRO A 512 10.68 -1.56 -3.85
CA PRO A 512 11.27 -2.89 -4.01
C PRO A 512 11.17 -3.48 -5.43
N GLY A 513 10.66 -2.74 -6.39
CA GLY A 513 10.46 -3.19 -7.76
C GLY A 513 9.21 -2.57 -8.37
N THR A 514 8.51 -3.32 -9.24
CA THR A 514 7.31 -2.78 -9.91
C THR A 514 6.20 -2.42 -8.91
N ASN A 515 5.88 -3.31 -7.96
CA ASN A 515 4.79 -3.11 -7.00
C ASN A 515 5.18 -3.66 -5.62
N PRO A 516 4.97 -2.92 -4.52
CA PRO A 516 5.54 -3.27 -3.22
C PRO A 516 4.75 -4.31 -2.42
N GLN A 517 3.47 -4.60 -2.76
CA GLN A 517 2.60 -5.37 -1.87
C GLN A 517 3.11 -6.78 -1.53
N ALA A 518 3.64 -7.52 -2.51
CA ALA A 518 4.20 -8.85 -2.31
C ALA A 518 5.35 -8.81 -1.31
N THR A 519 6.27 -7.86 -1.51
CA THR A 519 7.45 -7.66 -0.65
C THR A 519 7.06 -7.24 0.76
N VAL A 520 6.04 -6.39 0.91
CA VAL A 520 5.56 -5.97 2.23
C VAL A 520 4.87 -7.13 2.98
N MET A 521 4.10 -7.99 2.28
CA MET A 521 3.54 -9.21 2.87
C MET A 521 4.65 -10.18 3.28
N MET A 522 5.61 -10.42 2.38
CA MET A 522 6.80 -11.24 2.62
C MET A 522 7.58 -10.74 3.83
N LEU A 523 7.82 -9.43 3.95
CA LEU A 523 8.53 -8.82 5.07
C LEU A 523 7.85 -9.11 6.41
N GLY A 524 6.51 -9.05 6.47
CA GLY A 524 5.75 -9.40 7.67
C GLY A 524 5.99 -10.85 8.10
N ARG A 525 5.96 -11.79 7.15
CA ARG A 525 6.27 -13.21 7.40
C ARG A 525 7.72 -13.42 7.79
N TYR A 526 8.65 -12.85 7.03
CA TYR A 526 10.10 -12.91 7.22
C TYR A 526 10.48 -12.45 8.63
N MET A 527 10.06 -11.26 9.02
CA MET A 527 10.37 -10.69 10.33
C MET A 527 9.70 -11.43 11.48
N GLY A 528 8.46 -11.88 11.28
CA GLY A 528 7.78 -12.73 12.25
C GLY A 528 8.57 -14.01 12.54
N THR A 529 9.11 -14.65 11.52
CA THR A 529 9.96 -15.85 11.64
C THR A 529 11.26 -15.52 12.38
N ARG A 530 11.95 -14.44 12.02
CA ARG A 530 13.20 -14.03 12.71
C ARG A 530 12.98 -13.70 14.19
N ILE A 531 11.89 -13.00 14.51
CA ILE A 531 11.54 -12.68 15.91
C ILE A 531 11.30 -13.95 16.71
N LEU A 532 10.62 -14.96 16.15
CA LEU A 532 10.37 -16.23 16.83
C LEU A 532 11.62 -17.09 17.00
N GLN A 533 12.57 -17.06 16.07
CA GLN A 533 13.86 -17.78 16.19
C GLN A 533 14.65 -17.34 17.42
N GLY A 534 14.54 -16.08 17.82
CA GLY A 534 15.16 -15.56 19.04
C GLY A 534 14.37 -15.84 20.33
N ARG A 535 13.26 -16.58 20.26
CA ARG A 535 12.35 -16.81 21.39
C ARG A 535 12.26 -18.28 21.76
N PRO A 536 12.41 -18.66 23.06
CA PRO A 536 12.24 -20.04 23.48
C PRO A 536 10.78 -20.50 23.22
N PRO A 537 10.55 -21.78 22.86
CA PRO A 537 9.23 -22.31 22.59
C PRO A 537 8.33 -22.21 23.83
N VAL A 538 7.09 -21.80 23.63
CA VAL A 538 6.10 -21.67 24.71
C VAL A 538 5.45 -23.03 24.98
N ASN A 539 5.48 -23.47 26.23
CA ASN A 539 4.77 -24.68 26.65
C ASN A 539 3.29 -24.37 26.88
N TRP A 540 2.48 -24.50 25.84
CA TRP A 540 1.05 -24.17 25.82
C TRP A 540 0.22 -25.00 26.82
N ARG A 541 0.67 -26.22 27.20
CA ARG A 541 -0.02 -27.06 28.19
C ARG A 541 -0.04 -26.42 29.58
N ARG A 542 0.96 -25.59 29.92
CA ARG A 542 0.98 -24.85 31.19
C ARG A 542 0.06 -23.62 31.20
N LEU A 543 -0.30 -23.07 30.02
CA LEU A 543 -1.14 -21.90 29.90
C LEU A 543 -2.64 -22.21 29.82
N GLN A 544 -3.03 -23.41 29.36
CA GLN A 544 -4.43 -23.84 29.29
C GLN A 544 -5.13 -23.88 30.65
N GLY A 545 -4.38 -24.04 31.75
CA GLY A 545 -4.91 -23.97 33.13
C GLY A 545 -5.19 -22.54 33.64
N ARG A 546 -4.76 -21.51 32.94
CA ARG A 546 -4.86 -20.09 33.35
C ARG A 546 -5.93 -19.27 32.61
N PHE A 547 -6.64 -19.88 31.65
CA PHE A 547 -7.73 -19.19 30.95
C PHE A 547 -9.04 -19.27 31.74
N PRO A 548 -9.83 -18.19 31.83
CA PRO A 548 -11.14 -18.19 32.49
C PRO A 548 -12.05 -19.24 31.86
N ALA A 549 -12.88 -19.90 32.66
CA ALA A 549 -13.80 -20.97 32.26
C ALA A 549 -14.78 -20.54 31.14
N SER A 550 -15.05 -19.23 31.02
CA SER A 550 -15.86 -18.63 29.95
C SER A 550 -15.29 -18.81 28.53
N TRP A 551 -13.99 -19.08 28.39
CA TRP A 551 -13.31 -19.30 27.10
C TRP A 551 -13.38 -20.78 26.65
N ARG A 552 -13.78 -21.70 27.51
CA ARG A 552 -13.82 -23.14 27.22
C ARG A 552 -15.14 -23.63 26.59
N ARG A 553 -16.15 -22.77 26.48
CA ARG A 553 -17.45 -23.12 25.91
C ARG A 553 -17.92 -22.12 24.87
N ARG A 554 -17.57 -22.32 23.60
CA ARG A 554 -18.33 -21.81 22.46
C ARG A 554 -18.37 -22.86 21.33
N PRO A 555 -19.57 -23.14 20.75
CA PRO A 555 -19.83 -24.34 19.93
C PRO A 555 -19.67 -24.12 18.44
N TRP A 556 -18.65 -23.39 17.95
CA TRP A 556 -18.42 -23.24 16.51
C TRP A 556 -17.21 -24.06 15.98
N LEU A 557 -16.81 -25.08 16.73
CA LEU A 557 -15.81 -26.08 16.32
C LEU A 557 -16.40 -27.29 15.55
N SER A 558 -17.68 -27.26 15.14
CA SER A 558 -18.36 -28.44 14.55
C SER A 558 -18.32 -28.50 13.01
N HIS A 559 -17.62 -27.63 12.28
CA HIS A 559 -17.59 -27.64 10.81
C HIS A 559 -16.19 -27.57 10.23
N ILE A 560 -15.24 -28.35 10.75
CA ILE A 560 -13.96 -28.62 10.07
C ILE A 560 -13.95 -30.12 9.71
N PRO A 561 -13.90 -30.48 8.41
CA PRO A 561 -13.75 -31.89 8.03
C PRO A 561 -12.38 -32.40 8.49
N ARG A 562 -12.38 -33.43 9.32
CA ARG A 562 -11.16 -34.21 9.65
C ARG A 562 -10.68 -34.92 8.37
N LYS A 563 -9.70 -34.37 7.67
CA LYS A 563 -8.88 -35.12 6.72
C LYS A 563 -7.50 -35.35 7.32
N ASN A 564 -7.28 -36.60 7.67
CA ASN A 564 -6.05 -37.38 7.82
C ASN A 564 -4.75 -36.61 8.14
N MET A 565 -4.41 -36.58 9.43
CA MET A 565 -3.01 -36.54 9.87
C MET A 565 -2.54 -38.00 10.11
N GLN A 566 -2.04 -38.64 9.08
CA GLN A 566 -1.10 -39.77 9.16
C GLN A 566 -0.01 -39.49 8.15
N GLY A 567 1.20 -39.25 8.62
CA GLY A 567 2.38 -38.99 7.82
C GLY A 567 3.45 -38.31 8.67
N GLY A 568 3.91 -39.02 9.70
CA GLY A 568 5.11 -38.63 10.44
C GLY A 568 6.36 -39.00 9.66
N GLU A 569 7.10 -38.06 9.12
CA GLU A 569 8.50 -38.24 8.79
C GLU A 569 9.38 -37.43 9.73
N LYS A 570 10.21 -38.17 10.45
CA LYS A 570 11.30 -37.69 11.31
C LYS A 570 12.42 -37.16 10.42
N ILE A 571 12.66 -35.87 10.43
CA ILE A 571 13.91 -35.29 9.95
C ILE A 571 14.84 -35.14 11.16
N LYS A 572 15.93 -35.90 11.13
CA LYS A 572 17.11 -35.76 11.99
C LYS A 572 18.10 -34.77 11.38
N PRO A 573 19.07 -34.29 12.17
CA PRO A 573 19.53 -32.93 12.33
C PRO A 573 20.26 -32.33 11.15
#